data_2da0616d2922689cfab4e48ac07efda7
#
_entry.id   2da0616d2922689cfab4e48ac07efda7
#
_cell.length_a   1.000
_cell.length_b   1.000
_cell.length_c   1.000
_cell.angle_alpha   90.00
_cell.angle_beta   90.00
_cell.angle_gamma   90.00
#
_symmetry.space_group_name_H-M   'P 1'
#
loop_
_entity.id
_entity.type
_entity.pdbx_description
1 polymer ?
#
loop_
_entity_poly.entity_id
_entity_poly.type
_entity_poly.pdbx_seq_one_letter_code
_entity_poly.pdbx_strand_id
1 'polypeptide(L)'
;MTNFTKEQNQAINDYGKDILVSASAGSGKTTVLVERVLKRVLSGTPVSSLLIITFTKAAAREMKERIKQKISDQIEKEPNNQFLRSQLLDVDTANISTIDSFCLDVIRRFYYVIDLDPQFSVLTDETQAELLKERALHEIEIEYLEKNDQDFQDFYDNFSGDRDAEGARNLLLQLYNTVVTEPNYEKFLNNLPNSYQVQDDLIESDLWQTHIKPLLVKEIGDLQNEIKQLFENPQMENPDLVKVKENYDIFASRLEQLLNDLEDNHSYNEIRANLMNCKFEKNIRKSKKWSEESLETYQESQKLKSDLNDQLKKIFANFFVVEEKEQVNILKKSEKIVKTIVDTEKKLIKRFGQLKREQNLIDYSDMEQFAFSILTTDTSNAHIAQEYYQEKFNEILIDEYQDVNALQENIIAAIKKKGQNNLFMVGDIKQSIYGFRQARPDLFLSKYHAYGQNDDSEKIILSDNFRSTKRITKTVNSLFNPILTANFGGIDYKKEGQLQFGATYYPADLPTASEYIFTDKKQTQASFEENFGDKMDFSEIQMVIARIKQLKKENFQVWDRKTQLKRPLEYSDIAIITRTRSDDLVVDTRVKQDTLGC
;
A
#
# COMPACT_ATOMS: atom_id res chain seq x y z
N MET A 1 23.39 -27.95 -6.63
CA MET A 1 23.50 -26.50 -6.84
C MET A 1 22.13 -26.01 -7.26
N THR A 2 21.61 -24.99 -6.62
CA THR A 2 20.35 -24.36 -7.03
C THR A 2 20.60 -23.67 -8.37
N ASN A 3 19.89 -24.08 -9.42
CA ASN A 3 20.00 -23.39 -10.71
C ASN A 3 19.17 -22.10 -10.63
N PHE A 4 19.83 -20.97 -10.51
CA PHE A 4 19.20 -19.65 -10.58
C PHE A 4 18.83 -19.29 -12.02
N THR A 5 17.74 -18.55 -12.20
CA THR A 5 17.41 -17.98 -13.51
C THR A 5 18.44 -16.92 -13.91
N LYS A 6 18.39 -16.46 -15.14
CA LYS A 6 19.28 -15.40 -15.63
C LYS A 6 19.10 -14.12 -14.79
N GLU A 7 17.86 -13.75 -14.53
CA GLU A 7 17.48 -12.55 -13.78
C GLU A 7 17.86 -12.67 -12.30
N GLN A 8 17.69 -13.86 -11.68
CA GLN A 8 18.18 -14.11 -10.33
C GLN A 8 19.70 -14.01 -10.26
N ASN A 9 20.43 -14.60 -11.23
CA ASN A 9 21.89 -14.49 -11.30
C ASN A 9 22.34 -13.04 -11.49
N GLN A 10 21.62 -12.26 -12.28
CA GLN A 10 21.88 -10.83 -12.46
C GLN A 10 21.72 -10.11 -11.12
N ALA A 11 20.58 -10.28 -10.43
CA ALA A 11 20.33 -9.67 -9.12
C ALA A 11 21.35 -10.07 -8.04
N ILE A 12 21.92 -11.28 -8.11
CA ILE A 12 22.95 -11.76 -7.17
C ILE A 12 24.32 -11.15 -7.46
N ASN A 13 24.69 -10.96 -8.73
CA ASN A 13 26.07 -10.65 -9.12
C ASN A 13 26.32 -9.18 -9.48
N ASP A 14 25.33 -8.46 -10.00
CA ASP A 14 25.53 -7.07 -10.46
C ASP A 14 25.70 -6.13 -9.27
N TYR A 15 26.60 -5.13 -9.43
CA TYR A 15 26.92 -4.12 -8.41
C TYR A 15 27.41 -2.82 -9.05
N GLY A 16 27.60 -1.79 -8.20
CA GLY A 16 28.02 -0.45 -8.66
C GLY A 16 26.88 0.38 -9.25
N LYS A 17 25.65 -0.12 -9.15
CA LYS A 17 24.41 0.54 -9.55
C LYS A 17 23.40 0.50 -8.40
N ASP A 18 22.46 1.44 -8.39
CA ASP A 18 21.26 1.28 -7.58
C ASP A 18 20.33 0.27 -8.28
N ILE A 19 19.99 -0.81 -7.61
CA ILE A 19 19.24 -1.93 -8.21
C ILE A 19 17.87 -2.02 -7.55
N LEU A 20 16.82 -2.01 -8.38
CA LEU A 20 15.46 -2.36 -7.98
C LEU A 20 15.09 -3.72 -8.55
N VAL A 21 14.83 -4.68 -7.66
CA VAL A 21 14.34 -6.01 -8.02
C VAL A 21 12.83 -6.04 -7.79
N SER A 22 12.07 -5.97 -8.89
CA SER A 22 10.64 -6.21 -8.86
C SER A 22 10.37 -7.71 -8.90
N ALA A 23 10.03 -8.27 -7.76
CA ALA A 23 10.03 -9.70 -7.53
C ALA A 23 8.64 -10.21 -7.16
N SER A 24 7.98 -10.91 -8.06
CA SER A 24 6.66 -11.48 -7.83
C SER A 24 6.63 -12.48 -6.66
N ALA A 25 5.42 -12.75 -6.15
CA ALA A 25 5.22 -13.74 -5.09
C ALA A 25 5.85 -15.10 -5.46
N GLY A 26 6.65 -15.66 -4.54
CA GLY A 26 7.30 -16.95 -4.76
C GLY A 26 8.46 -16.96 -5.74
N SER A 27 8.97 -15.82 -6.18
CA SER A 27 10.13 -15.70 -7.10
C SER A 27 11.48 -15.90 -6.44
N GLY A 28 11.51 -16.12 -5.12
CA GLY A 28 12.74 -16.35 -4.37
C GLY A 28 13.42 -15.06 -3.90
N LYS A 29 12.68 -13.97 -3.65
CA LYS A 29 13.18 -12.68 -3.12
C LYS A 29 14.24 -12.86 -2.04
N THR A 30 13.87 -13.51 -0.94
CA THR A 30 14.77 -13.75 0.21
C THR A 30 15.98 -14.61 -0.16
N THR A 31 15.82 -15.60 -1.06
CA THR A 31 16.92 -16.42 -1.54
C THR A 31 17.93 -15.61 -2.33
N VAL A 32 17.48 -14.78 -3.25
CA VAL A 32 18.34 -13.88 -4.03
C VAL A 32 19.11 -12.93 -3.12
N LEU A 33 18.44 -12.35 -2.11
CA LEU A 33 19.04 -11.45 -1.15
C LEU A 33 20.12 -12.14 -0.31
N VAL A 34 19.84 -13.33 0.23
CA VAL A 34 20.82 -14.14 0.99
C VAL A 34 22.02 -14.53 0.12
N GLU A 35 21.80 -14.99 -1.11
CA GLU A 35 22.89 -15.38 -2.02
C GLU A 35 23.72 -14.15 -2.45
N ARG A 36 23.10 -12.99 -2.62
CA ARG A 36 23.83 -11.73 -2.87
C ARG A 36 24.75 -11.39 -1.70
N VAL A 37 24.26 -11.44 -0.47
CA VAL A 37 25.07 -11.21 0.74
C VAL A 37 26.22 -12.22 0.81
N LEU A 38 25.96 -13.52 0.61
CA LEU A 38 27.00 -14.53 0.56
C LEU A 38 28.05 -14.22 -0.52
N LYS A 39 27.62 -13.80 -1.71
CA LYS A 39 28.54 -13.44 -2.80
C LYS A 39 29.43 -12.27 -2.42
N ARG A 40 28.89 -11.25 -1.71
CA ARG A 40 29.66 -10.12 -1.19
C ARG A 40 30.70 -10.59 -0.17
N VAL A 41 30.28 -11.42 0.78
CA VAL A 41 31.22 -11.98 1.78
C VAL A 41 32.31 -12.81 1.12
N LEU A 42 31.97 -13.64 0.14
CA LEU A 42 32.97 -14.43 -0.60
C LEU A 42 33.93 -13.58 -1.44
N SER A 43 33.53 -12.38 -1.83
CA SER A 43 34.42 -11.41 -2.50
C SER A 43 35.26 -10.58 -1.54
N GLY A 44 35.24 -10.87 -0.23
CA GLY A 44 36.04 -10.20 0.79
C GLY A 44 35.36 -9.01 1.48
N THR A 45 34.07 -8.75 1.21
CA THR A 45 33.30 -7.69 1.88
C THR A 45 32.90 -8.14 3.29
N PRO A 46 33.26 -7.44 4.38
CA PRO A 46 32.82 -7.79 5.72
C PRO A 46 31.30 -7.69 5.86
N VAL A 47 30.65 -8.66 6.51
CA VAL A 47 29.20 -8.63 6.75
C VAL A 47 28.79 -7.40 7.57
N SER A 48 29.65 -6.88 8.44
CA SER A 48 29.44 -5.68 9.24
C SER A 48 29.34 -4.40 8.41
N SER A 49 29.85 -4.41 7.16
CA SER A 49 29.76 -3.31 6.21
C SER A 49 28.52 -3.39 5.29
N LEU A 50 27.64 -4.34 5.54
CA LEU A 50 26.36 -4.45 4.86
C LEU A 50 25.24 -4.02 5.83
N LEU A 51 24.30 -3.19 5.33
CA LEU A 51 23.06 -2.91 6.04
C LEU A 51 21.93 -3.68 5.36
N ILE A 52 21.23 -4.52 6.10
CA ILE A 52 20.09 -5.29 5.59
C ILE A 52 18.84 -4.91 6.40
N ILE A 53 17.92 -4.23 5.74
CA ILE A 53 16.66 -3.78 6.32
C ILE A 53 15.55 -4.74 5.91
N THR A 54 14.81 -5.24 6.91
CA THR A 54 13.62 -6.07 6.72
C THR A 54 12.41 -5.45 7.38
N PHE A 55 11.21 -5.84 6.96
CA PHE A 55 9.97 -5.25 7.50
C PHE A 55 9.65 -5.73 8.92
N THR A 56 10.03 -6.95 9.31
CA THR A 56 9.72 -7.51 10.64
C THR A 56 10.96 -8.05 11.35
N LYS A 57 10.93 -8.01 12.69
CA LYS A 57 11.97 -8.64 13.53
C LYS A 57 12.13 -10.14 13.26
N ALA A 58 11.01 -10.82 12.92
CA ALA A 58 11.05 -12.24 12.56
C ALA A 58 11.80 -12.47 11.25
N ALA A 59 11.53 -11.64 10.21
CA ALA A 59 12.25 -11.70 8.94
C ALA A 59 13.75 -11.41 9.11
N ALA A 60 14.11 -10.41 9.92
CA ALA A 60 15.51 -10.12 10.23
C ALA A 60 16.22 -11.32 10.89
N ARG A 61 15.57 -11.99 11.83
CA ARG A 61 16.11 -13.19 12.49
C ARG A 61 16.28 -14.33 11.48
N GLU A 62 15.26 -14.61 10.68
CA GLU A 62 15.33 -15.63 9.64
C GLU A 62 16.44 -15.33 8.63
N MET A 63 16.60 -14.07 8.25
CA MET A 63 17.68 -13.64 7.35
C MET A 63 19.06 -13.93 7.96
N LYS A 64 19.26 -13.59 9.23
CA LYS A 64 20.52 -13.91 9.96
C LYS A 64 20.82 -15.40 9.95
N GLU A 65 19.85 -16.23 10.29
CA GLU A 65 20.02 -17.68 10.32
C GLU A 65 20.35 -18.28 8.95
N ARG A 66 19.69 -17.79 7.90
CA ARG A 66 19.96 -18.23 6.52
C ARG A 66 21.37 -17.83 6.06
N ILE A 67 21.81 -16.61 6.38
CA ILE A 67 23.18 -16.15 6.07
C ILE A 67 24.22 -16.98 6.82
N LYS A 68 24.02 -17.22 8.12
CA LYS A 68 24.88 -18.09 8.93
C LYS A 68 25.01 -19.50 8.32
N GLN A 69 23.89 -20.11 7.97
CA GLN A 69 23.88 -21.43 7.37
C GLN A 69 24.70 -21.44 6.07
N LYS A 70 24.50 -20.45 5.20
CA LYS A 70 25.23 -20.35 3.93
C LYS A 70 26.74 -20.14 4.12
N ILE A 71 27.14 -19.33 5.08
CA ILE A 71 28.56 -19.14 5.42
C ILE A 71 29.14 -20.47 5.99
N SER A 72 28.40 -21.17 6.87
CA SER A 72 28.81 -22.47 7.40
C SER A 72 28.98 -23.52 6.30
N ASP A 73 28.01 -23.61 5.36
CA ASP A 73 28.11 -24.53 4.21
C ASP A 73 29.35 -24.24 3.35
N GLN A 74 29.80 -22.96 3.32
CA GLN A 74 31.00 -22.60 2.57
C GLN A 74 32.28 -22.87 3.36
N ILE A 75 32.27 -22.72 4.68
CA ILE A 75 33.39 -23.10 5.56
C ILE A 75 33.66 -24.62 5.46
N GLU A 76 32.61 -25.44 5.32
CA GLU A 76 32.80 -26.90 5.11
C GLU A 76 33.60 -27.22 3.83
N LYS A 77 33.44 -26.38 2.78
CA LYS A 77 34.21 -26.52 1.53
C LYS A 77 35.62 -25.93 1.63
N GLU A 78 35.78 -24.89 2.46
CA GLU A 78 37.01 -24.14 2.66
C GLU A 78 37.39 -24.09 4.16
N PRO A 79 37.77 -25.25 4.81
CA PRO A 79 37.91 -25.30 6.27
C PRO A 79 38.99 -24.37 6.84
N ASN A 80 39.97 -23.98 6.04
CA ASN A 80 41.09 -23.12 6.47
C ASN A 80 40.85 -21.62 6.22
N ASN A 81 39.68 -21.26 5.71
CA ASN A 81 39.36 -19.84 5.42
C ASN A 81 39.01 -19.10 6.72
N GLN A 82 40.01 -18.42 7.30
CA GLN A 82 39.87 -17.69 8.56
C GLN A 82 38.91 -16.49 8.42
N PHE A 83 38.88 -15.86 7.23
CA PHE A 83 37.93 -14.74 6.99
C PHE A 83 36.50 -15.22 7.10
N LEU A 84 36.10 -16.34 6.47
CA LEU A 84 34.75 -16.84 6.57
C LEU A 84 34.38 -17.23 8.01
N ARG A 85 35.31 -17.74 8.78
CA ARG A 85 35.08 -18.05 10.19
C ARG A 85 34.83 -16.80 11.03
N SER A 86 35.57 -15.71 10.80
CA SER A 86 35.29 -14.44 11.46
C SER A 86 33.94 -13.88 11.05
N GLN A 87 33.60 -13.95 9.75
CA GLN A 87 32.30 -13.48 9.27
C GLN A 87 31.11 -14.22 9.88
N LEU A 88 31.24 -15.53 10.12
CA LEU A 88 30.21 -16.32 10.79
C LEU A 88 29.90 -15.79 12.21
N LEU A 89 30.92 -15.39 12.95
CA LEU A 89 30.77 -14.77 14.27
C LEU A 89 30.19 -13.36 14.18
N ASP A 90 30.59 -12.60 13.16
CA ASP A 90 30.16 -11.22 12.96
C ASP A 90 28.69 -11.09 12.54
N VAL A 91 28.05 -12.16 12.00
CA VAL A 91 26.62 -12.11 11.58
C VAL A 91 25.69 -11.73 12.75
N ASP A 92 25.99 -12.15 13.98
CA ASP A 92 25.15 -11.85 15.14
C ASP A 92 25.08 -10.35 15.43
N THR A 93 26.19 -9.65 15.24
CA THR A 93 26.32 -8.21 15.46
C THR A 93 26.16 -7.37 14.19
N ALA A 94 25.99 -8.03 13.03
CA ALA A 94 25.80 -7.36 11.76
C ALA A 94 24.50 -6.55 11.72
N ASN A 95 24.48 -5.51 10.88
CA ASN A 95 23.37 -4.60 10.72
C ASN A 95 22.23 -5.24 9.89
N ILE A 96 21.61 -6.29 10.44
CA ILE A 96 20.47 -7.00 9.86
C ILE A 96 19.28 -6.81 10.81
N SER A 97 18.38 -5.90 10.49
CA SER A 97 17.34 -5.47 11.44
C SER A 97 16.13 -4.85 10.72
N THR A 98 15.11 -4.48 11.50
CA THR A 98 14.07 -3.55 11.00
C THR A 98 14.61 -2.13 10.93
N ILE A 99 13.93 -1.27 10.16
CA ILE A 99 14.31 0.14 10.04
C ILE A 99 14.27 0.83 11.41
N ASP A 100 13.25 0.57 12.25
CA ASP A 100 13.15 1.12 13.60
C ASP A 100 14.36 0.74 14.47
N SER A 101 14.80 -0.52 14.36
CA SER A 101 15.96 -0.99 15.12
C SER A 101 17.25 -0.30 14.65
N PHE A 102 17.37 -0.02 13.36
CA PHE A 102 18.46 0.76 12.80
C PHE A 102 18.40 2.21 13.30
N CYS A 103 17.22 2.84 13.24
CA CYS A 103 17.02 4.20 13.78
C CYS A 103 17.40 4.29 15.26
N LEU A 104 17.03 3.28 16.04
CA LEU A 104 17.40 3.21 17.45
C LEU A 104 18.93 3.11 17.67
N ASP A 105 19.65 2.37 16.79
CA ASP A 105 21.13 2.34 16.81
C ASP A 105 21.73 3.71 16.48
N VAL A 106 21.18 4.40 15.48
CA VAL A 106 21.57 5.79 15.16
C VAL A 106 21.41 6.71 16.36
N ILE A 107 20.25 6.68 17.02
CA ILE A 107 19.95 7.50 18.18
C ILE A 107 20.91 7.17 19.34
N ARG A 108 21.07 5.90 19.69
CA ARG A 108 21.95 5.48 20.79
C ARG A 108 23.39 5.88 20.61
N ARG A 109 23.84 5.97 19.37
CA ARG A 109 25.21 6.37 19.04
C ARG A 109 25.41 7.88 19.01
N PHE A 110 24.41 8.62 18.51
CA PHE A 110 24.51 10.05 18.23
C PHE A 110 23.46 10.90 18.94
N TYR A 111 22.91 10.43 20.10
CA TYR A 111 21.89 11.11 20.89
C TYR A 111 22.21 12.58 21.19
N TYR A 112 23.50 12.90 21.33
CA TYR A 112 23.98 14.24 21.63
C TYR A 112 23.78 15.26 20.49
N VAL A 113 23.52 14.79 19.28
CA VAL A 113 23.22 15.67 18.13
C VAL A 113 21.89 16.39 18.30
N ILE A 114 20.92 15.73 18.95
CA ILE A 114 19.56 16.22 19.20
C ILE A 114 19.29 16.52 20.66
N ASP A 115 20.34 16.60 21.49
CA ASP A 115 20.25 16.86 22.93
C ASP A 115 19.26 15.93 23.66
N LEU A 116 19.31 14.64 23.33
CA LEU A 116 18.48 13.60 23.94
C LEU A 116 19.19 12.97 25.14
N ASP A 117 18.45 12.71 26.22
CA ASP A 117 18.97 11.97 27.38
C ASP A 117 19.31 10.51 26.94
N PRO A 118 20.56 10.05 27.16
CA PRO A 118 20.95 8.68 26.76
C PRO A 118 20.22 7.58 27.55
N GLN A 119 19.55 7.88 28.66
CA GLN A 119 18.81 6.91 29.47
C GLN A 119 17.33 6.78 29.04
N PHE A 120 16.98 7.23 27.84
CA PHE A 120 15.63 7.11 27.32
C PHE A 120 15.16 5.64 27.23
N SER A 121 13.87 5.43 27.39
CA SER A 121 13.19 4.16 27.18
C SER A 121 12.27 4.23 25.97
N VAL A 122 12.06 3.07 25.33
CA VAL A 122 11.16 2.99 24.17
C VAL A 122 9.75 2.67 24.65
N LEU A 123 8.80 3.51 24.31
CA LEU A 123 7.38 3.33 24.57
C LEU A 123 6.81 2.30 23.58
N THR A 124 6.72 1.05 24.01
CA THR A 124 6.22 -0.07 23.20
C THR A 124 4.77 -0.43 23.48
N ASP A 125 4.19 0.10 24.55
CA ASP A 125 2.79 -0.10 24.91
C ASP A 125 1.92 0.91 24.15
N GLU A 126 1.16 0.41 23.19
CA GLU A 126 0.26 1.22 22.34
C GLU A 126 -0.81 1.92 23.20
N THR A 127 -1.33 1.26 24.24
CA THR A 127 -2.34 1.84 25.13
C THR A 127 -1.78 3.04 25.90
N GLN A 128 -0.54 2.92 26.41
CA GLN A 128 0.12 4.02 27.10
C GLN A 128 0.40 5.20 26.13
N ALA A 129 0.79 4.90 24.89
CA ALA A 129 1.00 5.93 23.88
C ALA A 129 -0.29 6.69 23.53
N GLU A 130 -1.41 5.95 23.37
CA GLU A 130 -2.73 6.55 23.14
C GLU A 130 -3.17 7.43 24.30
N LEU A 131 -3.06 6.96 25.54
CA LEU A 131 -3.40 7.75 26.73
C LEU A 131 -2.58 9.04 26.84
N LEU A 132 -1.30 9.02 26.47
CA LEU A 132 -0.48 10.24 26.46
C LEU A 132 -0.90 11.21 25.35
N LYS A 133 -1.29 10.71 24.17
CA LYS A 133 -1.82 11.55 23.07
C LYS A 133 -3.15 12.17 23.46
N GLU A 134 -4.07 11.37 24.01
CA GLU A 134 -5.37 11.86 24.50
C GLU A 134 -5.19 12.94 25.58
N ARG A 135 -4.26 12.73 26.50
CA ARG A 135 -3.93 13.73 27.51
C ARG A 135 -3.42 15.03 26.86
N ALA A 136 -2.49 14.92 25.90
CA ALA A 136 -1.96 16.10 25.19
C ALA A 136 -3.09 16.87 24.49
N LEU A 137 -3.99 16.16 23.80
CA LEU A 137 -5.11 16.74 23.11
C LEU A 137 -6.09 17.42 24.09
N HIS A 138 -6.42 16.76 25.18
CA HIS A 138 -7.31 17.32 26.20
C HIS A 138 -6.74 18.61 26.83
N GLU A 139 -5.45 18.66 27.11
CA GLU A 139 -4.79 19.89 27.62
C GLU A 139 -4.87 21.04 26.60
N ILE A 140 -4.78 20.75 25.29
CA ILE A 140 -4.93 21.74 24.20
C ILE A 140 -6.38 22.20 24.08
N GLU A 141 -7.34 21.30 24.17
CA GLU A 141 -8.77 21.62 24.17
C GLU A 141 -9.12 22.60 25.29
N ILE A 142 -8.63 22.36 26.51
CA ILE A 142 -8.82 23.26 27.65
C ILE A 142 -8.23 24.65 27.34
N GLU A 143 -7.02 24.71 26.79
CA GLU A 143 -6.37 25.99 26.41
C GLU A 143 -7.23 26.81 25.45
N TYR A 144 -7.80 26.17 24.41
CA TYR A 144 -8.67 26.84 23.46
C TYR A 144 -10.01 27.26 24.05
N LEU A 145 -10.62 26.42 24.90
CA LEU A 145 -11.87 26.73 25.60
C LEU A 145 -11.70 27.91 26.57
N GLU A 146 -10.62 27.96 27.33
CA GLU A 146 -10.31 29.07 28.25
C GLU A 146 -10.12 30.42 27.50
N LYS A 147 -9.60 30.35 26.27
CA LYS A 147 -9.43 31.52 25.40
C LYS A 147 -10.70 31.92 24.65
N ASN A 148 -11.77 31.14 24.73
CA ASN A 148 -12.99 31.27 23.92
C ASN A 148 -12.66 31.41 22.41
N ASP A 149 -11.75 30.57 21.89
CA ASP A 149 -11.29 30.63 20.51
C ASP A 149 -12.40 30.16 19.57
N GLN A 150 -12.96 31.10 18.81
CA GLN A 150 -14.08 30.84 17.91
C GLN A 150 -13.68 29.96 16.72
N ASP A 151 -12.45 30.09 16.21
CA ASP A 151 -11.98 29.30 15.09
C ASP A 151 -11.81 27.83 15.46
N PHE A 152 -11.39 27.57 16.70
CA PHE A 152 -11.35 26.21 17.23
C PHE A 152 -12.75 25.64 17.44
N GLN A 153 -13.69 26.42 17.94
CA GLN A 153 -15.09 25.99 18.07
C GLN A 153 -15.69 25.68 16.70
N ASP A 154 -15.49 26.54 15.71
CA ASP A 154 -15.95 26.32 14.33
C ASP A 154 -15.35 25.04 13.72
N PHE A 155 -14.08 24.74 14.01
CA PHE A 155 -13.46 23.48 13.59
C PHE A 155 -14.15 22.27 14.23
N TYR A 156 -14.34 22.30 15.55
CA TYR A 156 -14.98 21.18 16.27
C TYR A 156 -16.43 21.00 15.83
N ASP A 157 -17.20 22.05 15.66
CA ASP A 157 -18.61 22.01 15.21
C ASP A 157 -18.74 21.43 13.79
N ASN A 158 -17.76 21.68 12.92
CA ASN A 158 -17.80 21.15 11.55
C ASN A 158 -17.43 19.66 11.46
N PHE A 159 -16.63 19.13 12.38
CA PHE A 159 -16.10 17.76 12.31
C PHE A 159 -16.61 16.84 13.42
N SER A 160 -17.35 17.35 14.37
CA SER A 160 -17.95 16.57 15.47
C SER A 160 -19.42 16.27 15.20
N GLY A 161 -19.93 15.24 15.84
CA GLY A 161 -21.37 14.94 15.84
C GLY A 161 -22.12 15.77 16.88
N ASP A 162 -23.46 15.75 16.82
CA ASP A 162 -24.34 16.46 17.77
C ASP A 162 -24.16 16.05 19.24
N ARG A 163 -23.45 14.96 19.52
CA ARG A 163 -23.37 14.35 20.85
C ARG A 163 -21.97 14.25 21.42
N ASP A 164 -20.94 14.35 20.60
CA ASP A 164 -19.55 14.15 21.02
C ASP A 164 -18.55 14.87 20.10
N ALA A 165 -17.34 15.04 20.60
CA ALA A 165 -16.21 15.65 19.88
C ALA A 165 -15.32 14.61 19.16
N GLU A 166 -15.75 13.35 19.04
CA GLU A 166 -14.90 12.26 18.51
C GLU A 166 -14.45 12.50 17.07
N GLY A 167 -15.29 13.08 16.23
CA GLY A 167 -14.95 13.34 14.83
C GLY A 167 -13.74 14.25 14.66
N ALA A 168 -13.71 15.39 15.37
CA ALA A 168 -12.58 16.33 15.33
C ALA A 168 -11.30 15.72 15.94
N ARG A 169 -11.43 15.01 17.08
CA ARG A 169 -10.32 14.30 17.72
C ARG A 169 -9.72 13.23 16.80
N ASN A 170 -10.56 12.40 16.20
CA ASN A 170 -10.13 11.35 15.28
C ASN A 170 -9.42 11.94 14.06
N LEU A 171 -9.88 13.08 13.54
CA LEU A 171 -9.20 13.77 12.45
C LEU A 171 -7.78 14.18 12.83
N LEU A 172 -7.60 14.81 14.01
CA LEU A 172 -6.27 15.20 14.51
C LEU A 172 -5.36 13.98 14.70
N LEU A 173 -5.86 12.89 15.31
CA LEU A 173 -5.07 11.67 15.51
C LEU A 173 -4.70 10.99 14.18
N GLN A 174 -5.58 11.02 13.18
CA GLN A 174 -5.26 10.52 11.84
C GLN A 174 -4.22 11.39 11.14
N LEU A 175 -4.36 12.71 11.25
CA LEU A 175 -3.40 13.67 10.71
C LEU A 175 -2.03 13.49 11.37
N TYR A 176 -1.98 13.34 12.70
CA TYR A 176 -0.76 13.01 13.44
C TYR A 176 -0.04 11.80 12.84
N ASN A 177 -0.74 10.68 12.67
CA ASN A 177 -0.16 9.45 12.14
C ASN A 177 0.41 9.61 10.72
N THR A 178 -0.17 10.51 9.92
CA THR A 178 0.34 10.84 8.57
C THR A 178 1.56 11.75 8.65
N VAL A 179 1.46 12.81 9.44
CA VAL A 179 2.45 13.88 9.55
C VAL A 179 3.78 13.38 10.11
N VAL A 180 3.75 12.50 11.10
CA VAL A 180 4.98 11.97 11.73
C VAL A 180 5.82 11.09 10.80
N THR A 181 5.27 10.66 9.66
CA THR A 181 6.01 9.91 8.63
C THR A 181 6.56 10.79 7.50
N GLU A 182 6.35 12.11 7.59
CA GLU A 182 6.89 13.07 6.64
C GLU A 182 8.28 13.58 7.08
N PRO A 183 9.28 13.64 6.18
CA PRO A 183 10.62 14.08 6.52
C PRO A 183 10.67 15.53 7.02
N ASN A 184 9.82 16.39 6.50
CA ASN A 184 9.68 17.78 6.92
C ASN A 184 8.22 18.09 7.23
N TYR A 185 7.75 17.52 8.33
CA TYR A 185 6.35 17.63 8.73
C TYR A 185 5.90 19.08 8.97
N GLU A 186 6.78 19.97 9.42
CA GLU A 186 6.43 21.38 9.59
C GLU A 186 6.12 22.05 8.25
N LYS A 187 6.93 21.78 7.22
CA LYS A 187 6.69 22.27 5.87
C LYS A 187 5.41 21.67 5.29
N PHE A 188 5.20 20.37 5.49
CA PHE A 188 3.99 19.69 5.07
C PHE A 188 2.75 20.35 5.67
N LEU A 189 2.71 20.51 7.00
CA LEU A 189 1.61 21.17 7.70
C LEU A 189 1.40 22.62 7.23
N ASN A 190 2.48 23.39 7.09
CA ASN A 190 2.39 24.79 6.63
C ASN A 190 1.82 24.92 5.21
N ASN A 191 1.99 23.91 4.37
CA ASN A 191 1.49 23.91 3.00
C ASN A 191 0.02 23.47 2.88
N LEU A 192 -0.54 22.75 3.85
CA LEU A 192 -1.92 22.27 3.79
C LEU A 192 -2.94 23.39 3.54
N PRO A 193 -2.90 24.54 4.24
CA PRO A 193 -3.84 25.64 3.96
C PRO A 193 -3.70 26.22 2.55
N ASN A 194 -2.51 26.15 1.94
CA ASN A 194 -2.26 26.71 0.62
C ASN A 194 -3.12 26.03 -0.46
N SER A 195 -3.43 24.75 -0.29
CA SER A 195 -4.32 24.00 -1.20
C SER A 195 -5.76 24.55 -1.22
N TYR A 196 -6.15 25.32 -0.22
CA TYR A 196 -7.48 25.96 -0.13
C TYR A 196 -7.46 27.44 -0.51
N GLN A 197 -6.27 27.99 -0.83
CA GLN A 197 -6.15 29.39 -1.24
C GLN A 197 -6.71 29.57 -2.65
N VAL A 198 -7.80 30.31 -2.73
CA VAL A 198 -8.39 30.71 -4.00
C VAL A 198 -8.61 32.22 -3.98
N GLN A 199 -8.33 32.84 -5.12
CA GLN A 199 -8.70 34.24 -5.35
C GLN A 199 -10.22 34.33 -5.70
N ASP A 200 -10.58 35.10 -6.67
CA ASP A 200 -11.98 35.22 -7.10
C ASP A 200 -12.33 34.28 -8.27
N ASP A 201 -11.32 33.66 -8.91
CA ASP A 201 -11.46 32.69 -9.99
C ASP A 201 -10.93 31.34 -9.53
N LEU A 202 -11.83 30.35 -9.49
CA LEU A 202 -11.48 28.99 -9.05
C LEU A 202 -10.63 28.27 -10.09
N ILE A 203 -10.91 28.49 -11.38
CA ILE A 203 -10.24 27.80 -12.50
C ILE A 203 -8.73 28.13 -12.53
N GLU A 204 -8.35 29.35 -12.18
CA GLU A 204 -6.95 29.76 -12.12
C GLU A 204 -6.20 29.29 -10.85
N SER A 205 -6.93 28.74 -9.87
CA SER A 205 -6.31 28.28 -8.61
C SER A 205 -5.41 27.05 -8.80
N ASP A 206 -4.38 26.93 -7.96
CA ASP A 206 -3.52 25.75 -7.91
C ASP A 206 -4.32 24.48 -7.56
N LEU A 207 -5.31 24.59 -6.66
CA LEU A 207 -6.24 23.53 -6.31
C LEU A 207 -6.94 22.97 -7.56
N TRP A 208 -7.46 23.87 -8.42
CA TRP A 208 -8.12 23.45 -9.64
C TRP A 208 -7.13 22.82 -10.65
N GLN A 209 -6.08 23.52 -10.99
CA GLN A 209 -5.16 23.12 -12.05
C GLN A 209 -4.37 21.86 -11.72
N THR A 210 -3.95 21.72 -10.45
CA THR A 210 -3.07 20.62 -10.04
C THR A 210 -3.83 19.39 -9.55
N HIS A 211 -5.04 19.58 -8.99
CA HIS A 211 -5.76 18.48 -8.34
C HIS A 211 -7.13 18.19 -8.95
N ILE A 212 -8.01 19.20 -9.08
CA ILE A 212 -9.41 18.96 -9.51
C ILE A 212 -9.49 18.66 -11.00
N LYS A 213 -8.93 19.50 -11.85
CA LYS A 213 -8.97 19.33 -13.31
C LYS A 213 -8.40 18.00 -13.78
N PRO A 214 -7.19 17.53 -13.35
CA PRO A 214 -6.67 16.24 -13.75
C PRO A 214 -7.55 15.07 -13.31
N LEU A 215 -8.16 15.16 -12.12
CA LEU A 215 -9.10 14.16 -11.63
C LEU A 215 -10.36 14.11 -12.49
N LEU A 216 -10.96 15.26 -12.80
CA LEU A 216 -12.14 15.34 -13.67
C LEU A 216 -11.88 14.82 -15.08
N VAL A 217 -10.75 15.21 -15.68
CA VAL A 217 -10.33 14.72 -17.00
C VAL A 217 -10.21 13.20 -16.99
N LYS A 218 -9.62 12.63 -15.93
CA LYS A 218 -9.51 11.18 -15.78
C LYS A 218 -10.88 10.53 -15.61
N GLU A 219 -11.71 11.00 -14.67
CA GLU A 219 -13.03 10.41 -14.41
C GLU A 219 -13.94 10.47 -15.65
N ILE A 220 -13.99 11.60 -16.35
CA ILE A 220 -14.80 11.74 -17.58
C ILE A 220 -14.21 10.89 -18.71
N GLY A 221 -12.89 10.80 -18.83
CA GLY A 221 -12.22 9.94 -19.79
C GLY A 221 -12.51 8.45 -19.56
N ASP A 222 -12.61 8.02 -18.31
CA ASP A 222 -13.00 6.66 -17.95
C ASP A 222 -14.44 6.35 -18.40
N LEU A 223 -15.39 7.31 -18.25
CA LEU A 223 -16.75 7.18 -18.79
C LEU A 223 -16.77 7.00 -20.31
N GLN A 224 -15.94 7.75 -21.04
CA GLN A 224 -15.81 7.56 -22.49
C GLN A 224 -15.25 6.18 -22.85
N ASN A 225 -14.29 5.68 -22.08
CA ASN A 225 -13.72 4.35 -22.33
C ASN A 225 -14.75 3.23 -22.10
N GLU A 226 -15.60 3.34 -21.11
CA GLU A 226 -16.71 2.40 -20.88
C GLU A 226 -17.68 2.37 -22.08
N ILE A 227 -17.99 3.52 -22.68
CA ILE A 227 -18.81 3.58 -23.90
C ILE A 227 -18.10 2.95 -25.08
N LYS A 228 -16.80 3.21 -25.27
CA LYS A 228 -16.00 2.58 -26.34
C LYS A 228 -15.99 1.05 -26.20
N GLN A 229 -15.85 0.52 -24.99
CA GLN A 229 -15.93 -0.93 -24.74
C GLN A 229 -17.30 -1.51 -25.13
N LEU A 230 -18.40 -0.82 -24.82
CA LEU A 230 -19.73 -1.25 -25.29
C LEU A 230 -19.79 -1.30 -26.81
N PHE A 231 -19.17 -0.34 -27.51
CA PHE A 231 -19.16 -0.27 -28.99
C PHE A 231 -18.23 -1.32 -29.63
N GLU A 232 -17.33 -1.92 -28.91
CA GLU A 232 -16.53 -3.08 -29.37
C GLU A 232 -17.40 -4.34 -29.51
N ASN A 233 -18.59 -4.38 -28.87
CA ASN A 233 -19.54 -5.48 -29.06
C ASN A 233 -20.14 -5.41 -30.47
N PRO A 234 -19.92 -6.43 -31.36
CA PRO A 234 -20.42 -6.40 -32.73
C PRO A 234 -21.95 -6.27 -32.83
N GLN A 235 -22.69 -6.64 -31.79
CA GLN A 235 -24.15 -6.52 -31.77
C GLN A 235 -24.61 -5.05 -31.71
N MET A 236 -23.79 -4.10 -31.32
CA MET A 236 -24.11 -2.68 -31.39
C MET A 236 -24.30 -2.14 -32.80
N GLU A 237 -23.82 -2.87 -33.83
CA GLU A 237 -24.06 -2.58 -35.25
C GLU A 237 -25.39 -3.21 -35.78
N ASN A 238 -26.11 -3.95 -34.92
CA ASN A 238 -27.37 -4.57 -35.32
C ASN A 238 -28.45 -3.48 -35.54
N PRO A 239 -29.25 -3.57 -36.64
CA PRO A 239 -30.35 -2.64 -36.93
C PRO A 239 -31.34 -2.48 -35.77
N ASP A 240 -31.51 -3.49 -34.94
CA ASP A 240 -32.35 -3.43 -33.74
C ASP A 240 -31.85 -2.38 -32.73
N LEU A 241 -30.54 -2.17 -32.64
CA LEU A 241 -29.88 -1.31 -31.62
C LEU A 241 -29.44 0.07 -32.13
N VAL A 242 -29.71 0.41 -33.40
CA VAL A 242 -29.31 1.71 -34.01
C VAL A 242 -29.70 2.90 -33.12
N LYS A 243 -30.93 2.93 -32.63
CA LYS A 243 -31.38 4.03 -31.75
C LYS A 243 -30.68 4.05 -30.39
N VAL A 244 -30.25 2.87 -29.89
CA VAL A 244 -29.46 2.77 -28.66
C VAL A 244 -28.10 3.36 -28.92
N LYS A 245 -27.43 2.98 -30.01
CA LYS A 245 -26.15 3.49 -30.43
C LYS A 245 -26.15 5.00 -30.63
N GLU A 246 -27.13 5.54 -31.40
CA GLU A 246 -27.31 6.98 -31.60
C GLU A 246 -27.41 7.76 -30.29
N ASN A 247 -28.12 7.19 -29.29
CA ASN A 247 -28.27 7.83 -27.99
C ASN A 247 -26.97 7.85 -27.17
N TYR A 248 -26.13 6.83 -27.33
CA TYR A 248 -24.80 6.77 -26.76
C TYR A 248 -23.81 7.69 -27.49
N ASP A 249 -23.89 7.81 -28.82
CA ASP A 249 -23.06 8.72 -29.61
C ASP A 249 -23.30 10.19 -29.19
N ILE A 250 -24.57 10.58 -29.00
CA ILE A 250 -24.92 11.92 -28.49
C ILE A 250 -24.36 12.12 -27.08
N PHE A 251 -24.47 11.12 -26.22
CA PHE A 251 -23.94 11.21 -24.85
C PHE A 251 -22.41 11.27 -24.85
N ALA A 252 -21.74 10.48 -25.66
CA ALA A 252 -20.28 10.50 -25.84
C ALA A 252 -19.77 11.86 -26.34
N SER A 253 -20.48 12.46 -27.30
CA SER A 253 -20.15 13.82 -27.78
C SER A 253 -20.27 14.89 -26.70
N ARG A 254 -21.20 14.73 -25.76
CA ARG A 254 -21.35 15.64 -24.60
C ARG A 254 -20.21 15.45 -23.59
N LEU A 255 -19.75 14.22 -23.39
CA LEU A 255 -18.56 13.96 -22.56
C LEU A 255 -17.31 14.53 -23.21
N GLU A 256 -17.17 14.42 -24.53
CA GLU A 256 -16.07 15.03 -25.29
C GLU A 256 -16.07 16.55 -25.17
N GLN A 257 -17.24 17.18 -25.27
CA GLN A 257 -17.39 18.62 -25.04
C GLN A 257 -16.93 19.00 -23.61
N LEU A 258 -17.32 18.25 -22.59
CA LEU A 258 -16.87 18.49 -21.20
C LEU A 258 -15.34 18.37 -21.05
N LEU A 259 -14.70 17.42 -21.73
CA LEU A 259 -13.25 17.29 -21.72
C LEU A 259 -12.59 18.51 -22.40
N ASN A 260 -13.12 18.95 -23.53
CA ASN A 260 -12.62 20.15 -24.22
C ASN A 260 -12.80 21.39 -23.33
N ASP A 261 -13.96 21.55 -22.67
CA ASP A 261 -14.21 22.67 -21.75
C ASP A 261 -13.19 22.70 -20.58
N LEU A 262 -12.82 21.52 -20.07
CA LEU A 262 -11.78 21.39 -19.05
C LEU A 262 -10.39 21.71 -19.61
N GLU A 263 -10.02 21.20 -20.80
CA GLU A 263 -8.73 21.44 -21.42
C GLU A 263 -8.52 22.92 -21.78
N ASP A 264 -9.55 23.56 -22.33
CA ASP A 264 -9.54 24.97 -22.76
C ASP A 264 -9.73 25.96 -21.58
N ASN A 265 -9.86 25.46 -20.34
CA ASN A 265 -10.10 26.26 -19.14
C ASN A 265 -11.33 27.15 -19.26
N HIS A 266 -12.45 26.62 -19.74
CA HIS A 266 -13.73 27.32 -19.67
C HIS A 266 -14.10 27.62 -18.21
N SER A 267 -14.94 28.67 -17.99
CA SER A 267 -15.31 29.07 -16.64
C SER A 267 -15.99 27.93 -15.86
N TYR A 268 -15.79 27.88 -14.54
CA TYR A 268 -16.41 26.89 -13.67
C TYR A 268 -17.93 26.77 -13.90
N ASN A 269 -18.63 27.91 -14.06
CA ASN A 269 -20.08 27.91 -14.25
C ASN A 269 -20.49 27.34 -15.62
N GLU A 270 -19.68 27.51 -16.68
CA GLU A 270 -19.91 26.89 -18.00
C GLU A 270 -19.74 25.40 -17.93
N ILE A 271 -18.63 24.91 -17.32
CA ILE A 271 -18.37 23.48 -17.11
C ILE A 271 -19.51 22.87 -16.28
N ARG A 272 -19.93 23.52 -15.21
CA ARG A 272 -21.05 23.12 -14.37
C ARG A 272 -22.35 22.99 -15.18
N ALA A 273 -22.68 23.98 -16.01
CA ALA A 273 -23.87 23.96 -16.85
C ALA A 273 -23.85 22.85 -17.89
N ASN A 274 -22.70 22.63 -18.53
CA ASN A 274 -22.53 21.56 -19.50
C ASN A 274 -22.60 20.18 -18.86
N LEU A 275 -22.06 20.01 -17.64
CA LEU A 275 -22.21 18.77 -16.87
C LEU A 275 -23.67 18.49 -16.49
N MET A 276 -24.42 19.50 -16.07
CA MET A 276 -25.87 19.37 -15.79
C MET A 276 -26.67 18.95 -17.03
N ASN A 277 -26.23 19.36 -18.22
CA ASN A 277 -26.85 19.03 -19.50
C ASN A 277 -26.33 17.71 -20.11
N CYS A 278 -25.29 17.11 -19.53
CA CYS A 278 -24.75 15.84 -19.96
C CYS A 278 -25.67 14.69 -19.54
N LYS A 279 -26.69 14.42 -20.32
CA LYS A 279 -27.73 13.42 -20.06
C LYS A 279 -28.06 12.66 -21.35
N PHE A 280 -28.51 11.43 -21.20
CA PHE A 280 -29.10 10.67 -22.31
C PHE A 280 -30.40 11.33 -22.77
N GLU A 281 -30.56 11.52 -24.09
CA GLU A 281 -31.73 12.25 -24.62
C GLU A 281 -33.02 11.44 -24.49
N LYS A 282 -32.96 10.13 -24.76
CA LYS A 282 -34.16 9.30 -24.92
C LYS A 282 -34.11 8.04 -24.06
N ASN A 283 -35.27 7.69 -23.54
CA ASN A 283 -35.47 6.35 -22.98
C ASN A 283 -35.96 5.40 -24.10
N ILE A 284 -35.04 4.61 -24.62
CA ILE A 284 -35.35 3.66 -25.68
C ILE A 284 -35.95 2.41 -25.04
N ARG A 285 -37.12 1.98 -25.55
CA ARG A 285 -37.82 0.80 -25.04
C ARG A 285 -37.47 -0.41 -25.89
N LYS A 286 -37.26 -1.57 -25.21
CA LYS A 286 -37.07 -2.85 -25.91
C LYS A 286 -38.27 -3.21 -26.78
N SER A 287 -38.00 -3.80 -27.96
CA SER A 287 -39.04 -4.33 -28.83
C SER A 287 -39.17 -5.86 -28.64
N LYS A 288 -40.38 -6.38 -28.69
CA LYS A 288 -40.62 -7.82 -28.68
C LYS A 288 -40.12 -8.54 -29.95
N LYS A 289 -39.74 -7.76 -30.99
CA LYS A 289 -39.27 -8.29 -32.27
C LYS A 289 -37.76 -8.43 -32.35
N TRP A 290 -37.02 -7.96 -31.34
CA TRP A 290 -35.57 -8.02 -31.30
C TRP A 290 -35.06 -9.45 -31.08
N SER A 291 -33.90 -9.78 -31.65
CA SER A 291 -33.22 -11.04 -31.39
C SER A 291 -32.83 -11.20 -29.93
N GLU A 292 -32.59 -12.41 -29.46
CA GLU A 292 -32.17 -12.69 -28.09
C GLU A 292 -30.83 -12.01 -27.77
N GLU A 293 -29.88 -12.07 -28.70
CA GLU A 293 -28.57 -11.41 -28.61
C GLU A 293 -28.71 -9.86 -28.50
N SER A 294 -29.60 -9.25 -29.31
CA SER A 294 -29.91 -7.82 -29.24
C SER A 294 -30.54 -7.43 -27.91
N LEU A 295 -31.34 -8.34 -27.30
CA LEU A 295 -31.93 -8.11 -25.98
C LEU A 295 -30.89 -8.16 -24.85
N GLU A 296 -29.93 -9.08 -24.92
CA GLU A 296 -28.81 -9.13 -23.96
C GLU A 296 -27.97 -7.86 -24.04
N THR A 297 -27.50 -7.48 -25.22
CA THR A 297 -26.71 -6.25 -25.43
C THR A 297 -27.48 -4.99 -25.01
N TYR A 298 -28.80 -4.98 -25.23
CA TYR A 298 -29.65 -3.89 -24.73
C TYR A 298 -29.67 -3.86 -23.20
N GLN A 299 -29.73 -4.99 -22.51
CA GLN A 299 -29.69 -5.04 -21.05
C GLN A 299 -28.36 -4.55 -20.50
N GLU A 300 -27.24 -4.95 -21.11
CA GLU A 300 -25.91 -4.43 -20.81
C GLU A 300 -25.87 -2.92 -20.98
N SER A 301 -26.38 -2.40 -22.10
CA SER A 301 -26.45 -0.96 -22.34
C SER A 301 -27.28 -0.23 -21.30
N GLN A 302 -28.41 -0.78 -20.83
CA GLN A 302 -29.23 -0.14 -19.80
C GLN A 302 -28.53 -0.11 -18.43
N LYS A 303 -27.78 -1.15 -18.09
CA LYS A 303 -26.95 -1.19 -16.90
C LYS A 303 -25.86 -0.12 -16.98
N LEU A 304 -25.08 -0.10 -18.06
CA LEU A 304 -24.06 0.91 -18.29
C LEU A 304 -24.63 2.32 -18.23
N LYS A 305 -25.79 2.57 -18.85
CA LYS A 305 -26.48 3.87 -18.78
C LYS A 305 -26.75 4.30 -17.33
N SER A 306 -27.19 3.35 -16.48
CA SER A 306 -27.40 3.62 -15.05
C SER A 306 -26.11 4.00 -14.36
N ASP A 307 -25.05 3.20 -14.60
CA ASP A 307 -23.73 3.38 -13.96
C ASP A 307 -23.10 4.72 -14.37
N LEU A 308 -23.14 5.07 -15.67
CA LEU A 308 -22.67 6.36 -16.18
C LEU A 308 -23.42 7.56 -15.57
N ASN A 309 -24.75 7.48 -15.47
CA ASN A 309 -25.55 8.54 -14.83
C ASN A 309 -25.21 8.70 -13.34
N ASP A 310 -24.96 7.60 -12.64
CA ASP A 310 -24.63 7.65 -11.21
C ASP A 310 -23.20 8.17 -10.97
N GLN A 311 -22.27 7.88 -11.89
CA GLN A 311 -20.93 8.47 -11.85
C GLN A 311 -20.98 9.98 -12.12
N LEU A 312 -21.71 10.46 -13.13
CA LEU A 312 -21.89 11.89 -13.37
C LEU A 312 -22.55 12.62 -12.20
N LYS A 313 -23.56 12.00 -11.55
CA LYS A 313 -24.15 12.57 -10.33
C LYS A 313 -23.12 12.69 -9.20
N LYS A 314 -22.21 11.72 -9.05
CA LYS A 314 -21.12 11.80 -8.05
C LYS A 314 -20.16 12.94 -8.39
N ILE A 315 -19.73 13.07 -9.65
CA ILE A 315 -18.90 14.19 -10.09
C ILE A 315 -19.59 15.52 -9.77
N PHE A 316 -20.87 15.66 -10.11
CA PHE A 316 -21.62 16.87 -9.82
C PHE A 316 -21.71 17.14 -8.31
N ALA A 317 -22.05 16.11 -7.52
CA ALA A 317 -22.18 16.24 -6.07
C ALA A 317 -20.86 16.57 -5.37
N ASN A 318 -19.74 16.12 -5.91
CA ASN A 318 -18.43 16.37 -5.31
C ASN A 318 -17.86 17.75 -5.67
N PHE A 319 -18.11 18.26 -6.89
CA PHE A 319 -17.38 19.43 -7.41
C PHE A 319 -18.26 20.59 -7.84
N PHE A 320 -19.54 20.38 -8.17
CA PHE A 320 -20.37 21.37 -8.89
C PHE A 320 -21.73 21.67 -8.25
N VAL A 321 -21.90 21.39 -6.95
CA VAL A 321 -23.21 21.59 -6.27
C VAL A 321 -23.65 23.05 -6.29
N VAL A 322 -22.72 23.95 -6.03
CA VAL A 322 -22.98 25.39 -5.94
C VAL A 322 -22.34 26.16 -7.10
N GLU A 323 -22.72 27.41 -7.30
CA GLU A 323 -22.06 28.29 -8.26
C GLU A 323 -20.66 28.70 -7.78
N GLU A 324 -19.81 29.14 -8.70
CA GLU A 324 -18.41 29.47 -8.44
C GLU A 324 -18.19 30.42 -7.27
N LYS A 325 -18.97 31.52 -7.23
CA LYS A 325 -18.87 32.50 -6.15
C LYS A 325 -19.09 31.89 -4.76
N GLU A 326 -20.07 31.00 -4.65
CA GLU A 326 -20.34 30.30 -3.39
C GLU A 326 -19.25 29.25 -3.10
N GLN A 327 -18.75 28.55 -4.13
CA GLN A 327 -17.65 27.61 -3.99
C GLN A 327 -16.38 28.32 -3.48
N VAL A 328 -16.06 29.49 -4.03
CA VAL A 328 -14.93 30.32 -3.57
C VAL A 328 -15.12 30.72 -2.10
N ASN A 329 -16.33 31.11 -1.70
CA ASN A 329 -16.65 31.47 -0.31
C ASN A 329 -16.47 30.26 0.63
N ILE A 330 -16.89 29.05 0.21
CA ILE A 330 -16.71 27.81 0.96
C ILE A 330 -15.22 27.53 1.13
N LEU A 331 -14.41 27.62 0.08
CA LEU A 331 -12.98 27.39 0.13
C LEU A 331 -12.24 28.38 1.04
N LYS A 332 -12.59 29.67 1.00
CA LYS A 332 -12.05 30.69 1.90
C LYS A 332 -12.37 30.39 3.39
N LYS A 333 -13.58 29.89 3.69
CA LYS A 333 -13.92 29.42 5.03
C LYS A 333 -13.15 28.16 5.40
N SER A 334 -13.03 27.21 4.46
CA SER A 334 -12.27 25.97 4.66
C SER A 334 -10.80 26.24 4.93
N GLU A 335 -10.17 27.18 4.22
CA GLU A 335 -8.79 27.61 4.49
C GLU A 335 -8.59 28.01 5.95
N LYS A 336 -9.53 28.78 6.51
CA LYS A 336 -9.47 29.21 7.91
C LYS A 336 -9.56 28.01 8.88
N ILE A 337 -10.49 27.09 8.63
CA ILE A 337 -10.62 25.85 9.41
C ILE A 337 -9.35 25.01 9.32
N VAL A 338 -8.79 24.83 8.10
CA VAL A 338 -7.57 24.07 7.91
C VAL A 338 -6.36 24.71 8.62
N LYS A 339 -6.27 26.04 8.65
CA LYS A 339 -5.25 26.74 9.47
C LYS A 339 -5.38 26.38 10.94
N THR A 340 -6.60 26.39 11.49
CA THR A 340 -6.85 26.01 12.87
C THR A 340 -6.48 24.54 13.14
N ILE A 341 -6.83 23.63 12.23
CA ILE A 341 -6.42 22.21 12.31
C ILE A 341 -4.90 22.11 12.35
N VAL A 342 -4.19 22.80 11.45
CA VAL A 342 -2.72 22.79 11.38
C VAL A 342 -2.09 23.33 12.66
N ASP A 343 -2.60 24.44 13.20
CA ASP A 343 -2.08 25.03 14.43
C ASP A 343 -2.34 24.13 15.64
N THR A 344 -3.50 23.47 15.69
CA THR A 344 -3.85 22.50 16.74
C THR A 344 -2.95 21.27 16.61
N GLU A 345 -2.71 20.78 15.40
CA GLU A 345 -1.82 19.62 15.16
C GLU A 345 -0.38 19.90 15.60
N LYS A 346 0.17 21.08 15.26
CA LYS A 346 1.50 21.50 15.74
C LYS A 346 1.59 21.53 17.26
N LYS A 347 0.54 22.03 17.93
CA LYS A 347 0.46 22.00 19.39
C LYS A 347 0.42 20.58 19.92
N LEU A 348 -0.34 19.67 19.26
CA LEU A 348 -0.44 18.27 19.65
C LEU A 348 0.91 17.57 19.54
N ILE A 349 1.60 17.69 18.42
CA ILE A 349 2.95 17.12 18.22
C ILE A 349 3.91 17.63 19.30
N LYS A 350 3.91 18.94 19.54
CA LYS A 350 4.78 19.57 20.54
C LYS A 350 4.45 19.10 21.97
N ARG A 351 3.17 19.09 22.35
CA ARG A 351 2.76 18.74 23.71
C ARG A 351 2.95 17.26 24.00
N PHE A 352 2.61 16.40 23.06
CA PHE A 352 2.84 14.96 23.17
C PHE A 352 4.35 14.65 23.29
N GLY A 353 5.18 15.32 22.47
CA GLY A 353 6.64 15.22 22.59
C GLY A 353 7.17 15.66 23.95
N GLN A 354 6.61 16.74 24.55
CA GLN A 354 6.96 17.18 25.92
C GLN A 354 6.57 16.12 26.96
N LEU A 355 5.35 15.57 26.89
CA LEU A 355 4.89 14.53 27.83
C LEU A 355 5.76 13.27 27.77
N LYS A 356 6.23 12.88 26.59
CA LYS A 356 7.20 11.79 26.43
C LYS A 356 8.55 12.14 27.05
N ARG A 357 9.08 13.34 26.80
CA ARG A 357 10.36 13.81 27.36
C ARG A 357 10.32 13.92 28.89
N GLU A 358 9.23 14.38 29.49
CA GLU A 358 9.03 14.43 30.94
C GLU A 358 9.18 13.05 31.61
N GLN A 359 8.89 11.98 30.88
CA GLN A 359 9.02 10.59 31.32
C GLN A 359 10.25 9.87 30.73
N ASN A 360 11.10 10.58 30.03
CA ASN A 360 12.27 10.05 29.34
C ASN A 360 11.93 8.91 28.35
N LEU A 361 10.82 9.08 27.60
CA LEU A 361 10.30 8.13 26.65
C LEU A 361 10.45 8.63 25.21
N ILE A 362 10.64 7.69 24.27
CA ILE A 362 10.51 7.90 22.83
C ILE A 362 9.59 6.81 22.25
N ASP A 363 8.75 7.13 21.27
CA ASP A 363 7.94 6.14 20.57
C ASP A 363 8.55 5.75 19.20
N TYR A 364 7.87 4.90 18.43
CA TYR A 364 8.36 4.47 17.12
C TYR A 364 8.49 5.63 16.12
N SER A 365 7.56 6.59 16.15
CA SER A 365 7.61 7.77 15.29
C SER A 365 8.81 8.67 15.64
N ASP A 366 9.09 8.83 16.95
CA ASP A 366 10.27 9.55 17.39
C ASP A 366 11.56 8.88 16.91
N MET A 367 11.62 7.55 16.88
CA MET A 367 12.83 6.86 16.42
C MET A 367 13.19 7.25 14.99
N GLU A 368 12.21 7.26 14.09
CA GLU A 368 12.44 7.64 12.70
C GLU A 368 12.77 9.13 12.56
N GLN A 369 11.98 10.01 13.20
CA GLN A 369 12.19 11.46 13.16
C GLN A 369 13.54 11.88 13.79
N PHE A 370 13.92 11.30 14.92
CA PHE A 370 15.18 11.60 15.58
C PHE A 370 16.37 11.07 14.78
N ALA A 371 16.28 9.85 14.24
CA ALA A 371 17.34 9.33 13.36
C ALA A 371 17.49 10.21 12.11
N PHE A 372 16.39 10.63 11.49
CA PHE A 372 16.42 11.55 10.36
C PHE A 372 17.06 12.88 10.73
N SER A 373 16.65 13.49 11.85
CA SER A 373 17.24 14.74 12.35
C SER A 373 18.74 14.60 12.63
N ILE A 374 19.18 13.51 13.27
CA ILE A 374 20.60 13.22 13.53
C ILE A 374 21.38 13.16 12.22
N LEU A 375 20.82 12.62 11.17
CA LEU A 375 21.51 12.39 9.89
C LEU A 375 21.45 13.58 8.93
N THR A 376 20.54 14.55 9.12
CA THR A 376 20.25 15.58 8.11
C THR A 376 20.28 17.02 8.61
N THR A 377 20.30 17.26 9.92
CA THR A 377 20.40 18.62 10.46
C THR A 377 21.73 19.26 10.04
N ASP A 378 21.70 20.54 9.66
CA ASP A 378 22.90 21.27 9.22
C ASP A 378 23.75 21.69 10.42
N THR A 379 24.38 20.71 11.06
CA THR A 379 25.36 20.89 12.16
C THR A 379 26.58 20.01 11.95
N SER A 380 27.72 20.40 12.49
CA SER A 380 28.97 19.62 12.39
C SER A 380 28.82 18.21 12.95
N ASN A 381 28.05 18.03 14.04
CA ASN A 381 27.82 16.72 14.67
C ASN A 381 26.92 15.83 13.81
N ALA A 382 25.91 16.39 13.14
CA ALA A 382 25.07 15.65 12.22
C ALA A 382 25.83 15.21 10.97
N HIS A 383 26.70 16.06 10.44
CA HIS A 383 27.59 15.70 9.33
C HIS A 383 28.51 14.53 9.71
N ILE A 384 29.07 14.51 10.92
CA ILE A 384 29.87 13.37 11.43
C ILE A 384 29.02 12.09 11.50
N ALA A 385 27.78 12.16 11.96
CA ALA A 385 26.89 11.01 12.02
C ALA A 385 26.54 10.48 10.61
N GLN A 386 26.23 11.39 9.68
CA GLN A 386 25.94 11.04 8.29
C GLN A 386 27.15 10.37 7.62
N GLU A 387 28.32 11.00 7.67
CA GLU A 387 29.58 10.50 7.09
C GLU A 387 29.94 9.13 7.66
N TYR A 388 29.78 8.94 8.98
CA TYR A 388 30.03 7.65 9.62
C TYR A 388 29.26 6.50 8.95
N TYR A 389 27.96 6.66 8.66
CA TYR A 389 27.15 5.62 8.03
C TYR A 389 27.42 5.52 6.53
N GLN A 390 27.68 6.63 5.84
CA GLN A 390 28.05 6.64 4.43
C GLN A 390 29.37 5.90 4.18
N GLU A 391 30.34 6.01 5.08
CA GLU A 391 31.61 5.27 4.99
C GLU A 391 31.46 3.81 5.43
N LYS A 392 30.65 3.57 6.47
CA LYS A 392 30.46 2.23 7.05
C LYS A 392 29.84 1.25 6.07
N PHE A 393 28.82 1.66 5.30
CA PHE A 393 28.04 0.74 4.50
C PHE A 393 28.49 0.69 3.04
N ASN A 394 29.06 -0.46 2.65
CA ASN A 394 29.41 -0.73 1.27
C ASN A 394 28.16 -1.02 0.42
N GLU A 395 27.12 -1.59 1.01
CA GLU A 395 25.84 -1.84 0.35
C GLU A 395 24.70 -1.80 1.37
N ILE A 396 23.56 -1.23 0.94
CA ILE A 396 22.32 -1.15 1.70
C ILE A 396 21.29 -1.98 0.96
N LEU A 397 20.79 -3.05 1.62
CA LEU A 397 19.84 -4.00 1.06
C LEU A 397 18.50 -3.84 1.79
N ILE A 398 17.42 -3.64 1.03
CA ILE A 398 16.09 -3.41 1.59
C ILE A 398 15.14 -4.48 1.06
N ASP A 399 14.56 -5.25 1.96
CA ASP A 399 13.49 -6.20 1.66
C ASP A 399 12.12 -5.54 1.84
N GLU A 400 11.14 -5.96 1.05
CA GLU A 400 9.78 -5.42 1.00
C GLU A 400 9.73 -3.88 0.79
N TYR A 401 10.52 -3.38 -0.17
CA TYR A 401 10.68 -1.95 -0.41
C TYR A 401 9.37 -1.23 -0.77
N GLN A 402 8.34 -1.92 -1.24
CA GLN A 402 7.01 -1.34 -1.52
C GLN A 402 6.29 -0.85 -0.25
N ASP A 403 6.75 -1.25 0.94
CA ASP A 403 6.14 -0.89 2.22
C ASP A 403 6.88 0.23 2.97
N VAL A 404 7.89 0.84 2.34
CA VAL A 404 8.66 1.96 2.89
C VAL A 404 7.83 3.25 2.83
N ASN A 405 7.90 4.07 3.89
CA ASN A 405 7.31 5.41 3.94
C ASN A 405 8.30 6.51 3.50
N ALA A 406 7.81 7.76 3.38
CA ALA A 406 8.62 8.87 2.91
C ALA A 406 9.81 9.20 3.84
N LEU A 407 9.61 9.13 5.15
CA LEU A 407 10.66 9.41 6.13
C LEU A 407 11.75 8.33 6.09
N GLN A 408 11.37 7.07 6.03
CA GLN A 408 12.29 5.93 5.91
C GLN A 408 13.12 6.01 4.62
N GLU A 409 12.51 6.36 3.48
CA GLU A 409 13.23 6.59 2.23
C GLU A 409 14.29 7.69 2.37
N ASN A 410 13.96 8.79 3.05
CA ASN A 410 14.90 9.88 3.27
C ASN A 410 16.02 9.52 4.26
N ILE A 411 15.75 8.70 5.29
CA ILE A 411 16.77 8.12 6.17
C ILE A 411 17.76 7.27 5.36
N ILE A 412 17.24 6.39 4.50
CA ILE A 412 18.04 5.55 3.61
C ILE A 412 18.90 6.41 2.67
N ALA A 413 18.30 7.43 2.06
CA ALA A 413 19.01 8.35 1.18
C ALA A 413 20.13 9.11 1.90
N ALA A 414 19.92 9.50 3.17
CA ALA A 414 20.93 10.21 3.97
C ALA A 414 22.19 9.36 4.23
N ILE A 415 22.03 8.04 4.40
CA ILE A 415 23.15 7.12 4.68
C ILE A 415 23.73 6.46 3.41
N LYS A 416 23.15 6.76 2.25
CA LYS A 416 23.69 6.31 0.96
C LYS A 416 25.09 6.86 0.73
N LYS A 417 25.99 6.04 0.23
CA LYS A 417 27.38 6.41 0.02
C LYS A 417 27.49 7.54 -1.01
N LYS A 418 28.19 8.62 -0.64
CA LYS A 418 28.27 9.82 -1.47
C LYS A 418 29.00 9.52 -2.79
N GLY A 419 28.38 9.85 -3.90
CA GLY A 419 28.96 9.63 -5.24
C GLY A 419 29.07 8.17 -5.67
N GLN A 420 28.41 7.25 -4.99
CA GLN A 420 28.37 5.83 -5.35
C GLN A 420 26.95 5.30 -5.32
N ASN A 421 26.68 4.29 -6.16
CA ASN A 421 25.41 3.59 -6.24
C ASN A 421 25.52 2.29 -5.44
N ASN A 422 24.91 2.24 -4.26
CA ASN A 422 25.04 1.14 -3.33
C ASN A 422 23.71 0.67 -2.71
N LEU A 423 22.58 1.00 -3.37
CA LEU A 423 21.25 0.54 -2.93
C LEU A 423 20.84 -0.72 -3.70
N PHE A 424 20.35 -1.70 -2.97
CA PHE A 424 19.73 -2.90 -3.50
C PHE A 424 18.35 -3.07 -2.86
N MET A 425 17.30 -2.83 -3.61
CA MET A 425 15.91 -2.82 -3.16
C MET A 425 15.15 -3.99 -3.78
N VAL A 426 14.45 -4.76 -2.96
CA VAL A 426 13.61 -5.88 -3.40
C VAL A 426 12.19 -5.65 -2.92
N GLY A 427 11.22 -5.82 -3.80
CA GLY A 427 9.82 -5.67 -3.44
C GLY A 427 8.86 -6.16 -4.51
N ASP A 428 7.57 -6.11 -4.18
CA ASP A 428 6.48 -6.40 -5.11
C ASP A 428 5.36 -5.40 -4.91
N ILE A 429 5.20 -4.48 -5.84
CA ILE A 429 4.16 -3.46 -5.77
C ILE A 429 2.75 -4.05 -5.58
N LYS A 430 2.50 -5.25 -6.12
CA LYS A 430 1.23 -5.98 -5.98
C LYS A 430 0.95 -6.47 -4.55
N GLN A 431 1.98 -6.46 -3.68
CA GLN A 431 1.91 -6.88 -2.28
C GLN A 431 1.96 -5.69 -1.30
N SER A 432 1.86 -4.45 -1.77
CA SER A 432 1.75 -3.28 -0.90
C SER A 432 0.39 -3.25 -0.20
N ILE A 433 0.36 -3.70 1.05
CA ILE A 433 -0.86 -3.79 1.88
C ILE A 433 -0.76 -2.97 3.16
N TYR A 434 0.33 -2.24 3.36
CA TYR A 434 0.59 -1.46 4.57
C TYR A 434 0.30 0.05 4.43
N GLY A 435 -0.64 0.43 3.55
CA GLY A 435 -1.10 1.82 3.42
C GLY A 435 -1.56 2.43 4.76
N PHE A 436 -2.15 1.62 5.66
CA PHE A 436 -2.53 2.05 7.01
C PHE A 436 -1.31 2.37 7.92
N ARG A 437 -0.09 1.99 7.52
CA ARG A 437 1.19 2.39 8.12
C ARG A 437 1.90 3.47 7.31
N GLN A 438 1.17 4.19 6.47
CA GLN A 438 1.68 5.25 5.61
C GLN A 438 2.74 4.77 4.59
N ALA A 439 2.71 3.48 4.20
CA ALA A 439 3.54 2.99 3.11
C ALA A 439 3.27 3.79 1.82
N ARG A 440 4.34 4.10 1.09
CA ARG A 440 4.34 4.93 -0.13
C ARG A 440 4.71 4.10 -1.36
N PRO A 441 3.77 3.31 -1.90
CA PRO A 441 4.03 2.49 -3.10
C PRO A 441 4.41 3.31 -4.33
N ASP A 442 4.08 4.59 -4.38
CA ASP A 442 4.52 5.55 -5.40
C ASP A 442 6.05 5.74 -5.44
N LEU A 443 6.74 5.60 -4.30
CA LEU A 443 8.22 5.61 -4.25
C LEU A 443 8.81 4.41 -5.00
N PHE A 444 8.20 3.23 -4.84
CA PHE A 444 8.56 2.04 -5.61
C PHE A 444 8.29 2.26 -7.11
N LEU A 445 7.10 2.73 -7.47
CA LEU A 445 6.69 2.93 -8.86
C LEU A 445 7.57 3.98 -9.56
N SER A 446 7.93 5.07 -8.90
CA SER A 446 8.80 6.09 -9.48
C SER A 446 10.17 5.52 -9.87
N LYS A 447 10.78 4.69 -8.99
CA LYS A 447 12.01 3.98 -9.30
C LYS A 447 11.79 2.89 -10.36
N TYR A 448 10.67 2.15 -10.30
CA TYR A 448 10.32 1.13 -11.28
C TYR A 448 10.27 1.68 -12.71
N HIS A 449 9.76 2.89 -12.89
CA HIS A 449 9.71 3.55 -14.20
C HIS A 449 11.02 4.24 -14.59
N ALA A 450 11.80 4.73 -13.63
CA ALA A 450 13.04 5.48 -13.90
C ALA A 450 14.27 4.57 -14.07
N TYR A 451 14.35 3.45 -13.35
CA TYR A 451 15.54 2.61 -13.32
C TYR A 451 15.71 1.80 -14.61
N GLY A 452 16.96 1.70 -15.04
CA GLY A 452 17.33 1.07 -16.32
C GLY A 452 17.29 2.03 -17.51
N GLN A 453 17.01 3.32 -17.29
CA GLN A 453 17.08 4.34 -18.34
C GLN A 453 18.47 5.00 -18.42
N ASN A 454 19.32 4.79 -17.42
CA ASN A 454 20.70 5.28 -17.34
C ASN A 454 21.64 4.19 -16.78
N ASP A 455 22.95 4.42 -16.86
CA ASP A 455 23.95 3.45 -16.42
C ASP A 455 24.09 3.36 -14.88
N ASP A 456 23.56 4.32 -14.12
CA ASP A 456 23.67 4.39 -12.67
C ASP A 456 22.63 3.55 -11.91
N SER A 457 21.60 3.10 -12.62
CA SER A 457 20.49 2.37 -12.02
C SER A 457 20.06 1.19 -12.87
N GLU A 458 19.47 0.17 -12.24
CA GLU A 458 19.04 -1.05 -12.91
C GLU A 458 17.72 -1.57 -12.35
N LYS A 459 16.83 -2.00 -13.23
CA LYS A 459 15.59 -2.68 -12.89
C LYS A 459 15.67 -4.15 -13.31
N ILE A 460 15.45 -5.07 -12.38
CA ILE A 460 15.42 -6.51 -12.63
C ILE A 460 14.04 -7.05 -12.26
N ILE A 461 13.43 -7.82 -13.15
CA ILE A 461 12.09 -8.38 -12.95
C ILE A 461 12.20 -9.88 -12.71
N LEU A 462 11.74 -10.36 -11.54
CA LEU A 462 11.65 -11.78 -11.20
C LEU A 462 10.20 -12.24 -11.32
N SER A 463 9.83 -12.83 -12.43
CA SER A 463 8.46 -13.29 -12.72
C SER A 463 8.21 -14.75 -12.38
N ASP A 464 9.28 -15.58 -12.26
CA ASP A 464 9.16 -17.02 -12.02
C ASP A 464 8.68 -17.34 -10.62
N ASN A 465 7.58 -18.08 -10.50
CA ASN A 465 7.04 -18.55 -9.22
C ASN A 465 7.52 -19.97 -8.93
N PHE A 466 8.38 -20.11 -7.91
CA PHE A 466 8.91 -21.38 -7.40
C PHE A 466 8.15 -21.90 -6.18
N ARG A 467 7.01 -21.29 -5.80
CA ARG A 467 6.24 -21.66 -4.61
C ARG A 467 5.03 -22.49 -4.94
N SER A 468 4.27 -22.09 -5.95
CA SER A 468 2.93 -22.58 -6.23
C SER A 468 2.92 -23.55 -7.43
N THR A 469 1.90 -24.41 -7.48
CA THR A 469 1.68 -25.29 -8.64
C THR A 469 1.25 -24.48 -9.87
N LYS A 470 1.39 -25.07 -11.06
CA LYS A 470 1.01 -24.45 -12.33
C LYS A 470 -0.46 -24.01 -12.39
N ARG A 471 -1.35 -24.77 -11.75
CA ARG A 471 -2.78 -24.43 -11.73
C ARG A 471 -3.06 -23.18 -10.89
N ILE A 472 -2.42 -23.09 -9.71
CA ILE A 472 -2.54 -21.90 -8.85
C ILE A 472 -2.03 -20.65 -9.57
N THR A 473 -0.84 -20.71 -10.19
CA THR A 473 -0.32 -19.55 -10.94
C THR A 473 -1.23 -19.14 -12.09
N LYS A 474 -1.83 -20.10 -12.82
CA LYS A 474 -2.81 -19.80 -13.88
C LYS A 474 -4.08 -19.15 -13.33
N THR A 475 -4.61 -19.66 -12.20
CA THR A 475 -5.81 -19.06 -11.57
C THR A 475 -5.55 -17.64 -11.11
N VAL A 476 -4.41 -17.41 -10.45
CA VAL A 476 -4.01 -16.05 -10.03
C VAL A 476 -3.92 -15.12 -11.24
N ASN A 477 -3.25 -15.54 -12.31
CA ASN A 477 -3.14 -14.73 -13.52
C ASN A 477 -4.52 -14.46 -14.17
N SER A 478 -5.43 -15.44 -14.20
CA SER A 478 -6.76 -15.26 -14.77
C SER A 478 -7.62 -14.28 -14.00
N LEU A 479 -7.43 -14.20 -12.67
CA LEU A 479 -8.14 -13.26 -11.80
C LEU A 479 -7.58 -11.84 -11.95
N PHE A 480 -6.26 -11.70 -11.93
CA PHE A 480 -5.63 -10.37 -11.88
C PHE A 480 -5.43 -9.71 -13.25
N ASN A 481 -5.38 -10.46 -14.35
CA ASN A 481 -5.28 -9.89 -15.69
C ASN A 481 -6.36 -8.83 -16.02
N PRO A 482 -7.65 -9.02 -15.71
CA PRO A 482 -8.67 -8.01 -15.95
C PRO A 482 -8.73 -6.92 -14.87
N ILE A 483 -8.18 -7.14 -13.67
CA ILE A 483 -8.35 -6.26 -12.51
C ILE A 483 -7.19 -5.26 -12.40
N LEU A 484 -5.94 -5.77 -12.46
CA LEU A 484 -4.76 -4.92 -12.27
C LEU A 484 -4.27 -4.37 -13.61
N THR A 485 -4.59 -3.11 -13.85
CA THR A 485 -4.16 -2.34 -15.01
C THR A 485 -3.20 -1.23 -14.59
N ALA A 486 -2.53 -0.58 -15.55
CA ALA A 486 -1.67 0.57 -15.26
C ALA A 486 -2.42 1.69 -14.52
N ASN A 487 -3.70 1.90 -14.83
CA ASN A 487 -4.56 2.89 -14.16
C ASN A 487 -5.03 2.43 -12.77
N PHE A 488 -5.14 1.10 -12.56
CA PHE A 488 -5.55 0.51 -11.29
C PHE A 488 -4.48 -0.47 -10.81
N GLY A 489 -3.60 -0.01 -9.93
CA GLY A 489 -2.49 -0.80 -9.38
C GLY A 489 -1.10 -0.36 -9.84
N GLY A 490 -1.00 0.63 -10.75
CA GLY A 490 0.27 1.28 -11.13
C GLY A 490 1.14 0.49 -12.11
N ILE A 491 0.77 -0.77 -12.44
CA ILE A 491 1.47 -1.62 -13.41
C ILE A 491 0.47 -2.33 -14.33
N ASP A 492 0.87 -2.61 -15.55
CA ASP A 492 0.12 -3.48 -16.45
C ASP A 492 0.41 -4.95 -16.10
N TYR A 493 -0.49 -5.57 -15.31
CA TYR A 493 -0.31 -6.95 -14.85
C TYR A 493 -0.10 -7.93 -15.99
N LYS A 494 -0.81 -7.76 -17.10
CA LYS A 494 -0.72 -8.64 -18.26
C LYS A 494 0.66 -8.63 -18.90
N LYS A 495 1.33 -7.48 -18.90
CA LYS A 495 2.66 -7.32 -19.52
C LYS A 495 3.81 -7.57 -18.52
N GLU A 496 3.67 -7.10 -17.28
CA GLU A 496 4.78 -6.96 -16.36
C GLU A 496 4.57 -7.70 -15.04
N GLY A 497 3.32 -8.06 -14.70
CA GLY A 497 2.95 -8.61 -13.41
C GLY A 497 2.67 -10.10 -13.38
N GLN A 498 2.54 -10.76 -14.55
CA GLN A 498 2.14 -12.17 -14.62
C GLN A 498 3.16 -13.10 -13.98
N LEU A 499 2.63 -14.07 -13.21
CA LEU A 499 3.42 -15.14 -12.62
C LEU A 499 3.78 -16.17 -13.70
N GLN A 500 5.07 -16.46 -13.85
CA GLN A 500 5.56 -17.57 -14.65
C GLN A 500 5.73 -18.80 -13.76
N PHE A 501 5.36 -19.98 -14.27
CA PHE A 501 5.50 -21.22 -13.49
C PHE A 501 6.93 -21.71 -13.53
N GLY A 502 7.64 -21.62 -12.38
CA GLY A 502 9.02 -22.11 -12.20
C GLY A 502 9.14 -23.35 -11.29
N ALA A 503 8.08 -23.76 -10.58
CA ALA A 503 8.11 -24.82 -9.57
C ALA A 503 8.04 -26.23 -10.17
N THR A 504 8.96 -26.58 -11.05
CA THR A 504 9.00 -27.86 -11.81
C THR A 504 9.16 -29.11 -10.97
N TYR A 505 9.46 -28.98 -9.69
CA TYR A 505 9.56 -30.10 -8.74
C TYR A 505 8.21 -30.68 -8.29
N TYR A 506 7.10 -30.01 -8.61
CA TYR A 506 5.78 -30.58 -8.35
C TYR A 506 5.43 -31.65 -9.37
N PRO A 507 4.91 -32.82 -8.94
CA PRO A 507 4.38 -33.83 -9.86
C PRO A 507 3.23 -33.26 -10.70
N ALA A 508 3.16 -33.70 -11.96
CA ALA A 508 2.14 -33.24 -12.90
C ALA A 508 0.71 -33.73 -12.54
N ASP A 509 0.61 -34.81 -11.76
CA ASP A 509 -0.62 -35.50 -11.37
C ASP A 509 -1.15 -35.09 -9.99
N LEU A 510 -0.67 -33.97 -9.42
CA LEU A 510 -1.22 -33.46 -8.17
C LEU A 510 -2.67 -33.00 -8.36
N PRO A 511 -3.56 -33.38 -7.44
CA PRO A 511 -4.95 -32.91 -7.44
C PRO A 511 -5.04 -31.47 -6.94
N THR A 512 -4.49 -30.54 -7.73
CA THR A 512 -4.54 -29.10 -7.41
C THR A 512 -5.64 -28.46 -8.24
N ALA A 513 -6.72 -28.04 -7.61
CA ALA A 513 -7.77 -27.24 -8.23
C ALA A 513 -7.96 -25.96 -7.43
N SER A 514 -8.31 -24.88 -8.12
CA SER A 514 -8.86 -23.69 -7.46
C SER A 514 -10.37 -23.84 -7.45
N GLU A 515 -10.96 -23.70 -6.28
CA GLU A 515 -12.40 -23.84 -6.08
C GLU A 515 -12.99 -22.48 -5.69
N TYR A 516 -14.14 -22.15 -6.29
CA TYR A 516 -14.92 -20.98 -5.91
C TYR A 516 -16.18 -21.49 -5.23
N ILE A 517 -16.39 -21.07 -3.99
CA ILE A 517 -17.55 -21.44 -3.20
C ILE A 517 -18.42 -20.18 -3.06
N PHE A 518 -19.65 -20.24 -3.55
CA PHE A 518 -20.60 -19.12 -3.52
C PHE A 518 -21.72 -19.40 -2.53
N THR A 519 -22.09 -18.39 -1.74
CA THR A 519 -23.25 -18.42 -0.85
C THR A 519 -24.34 -17.46 -1.35
N ASP A 520 -25.59 -17.85 -1.24
CA ASP A 520 -26.72 -16.93 -1.41
C ASP A 520 -27.11 -16.34 -0.04
N LYS A 521 -26.74 -15.08 0.19
CA LYS A 521 -27.02 -14.37 1.45
C LYS A 521 -28.51 -14.35 1.83
N LYS A 522 -29.43 -14.36 0.86
CA LYS A 522 -30.87 -14.31 1.12
C LYS A 522 -31.43 -15.63 1.66
N GLN A 523 -30.85 -16.76 1.27
CA GLN A 523 -31.30 -18.07 1.76
C GLN A 523 -30.73 -18.42 3.14
N THR A 524 -29.54 -17.91 3.45
CA THR A 524 -28.82 -18.19 4.71
C THR A 524 -29.28 -17.31 5.88
N GLN A 525 -29.65 -16.06 5.65
CA GLN A 525 -30.17 -15.17 6.70
C GLN A 525 -31.47 -15.66 7.32
N ALA A 526 -32.38 -16.20 6.52
CA ALA A 526 -33.68 -16.68 7.02
C ALA A 526 -33.61 -17.88 7.98
N SER A 527 -32.54 -18.67 7.92
CA SER A 527 -32.34 -19.83 8.80
C SER A 527 -31.51 -19.53 10.06
N PHE A 528 -30.88 -18.37 10.16
CA PHE A 528 -29.96 -18.04 11.24
C PHE A 528 -30.43 -16.94 12.20
N GLU A 529 -31.26 -16.00 11.75
CA GLU A 529 -31.83 -14.94 12.62
C GLU A 529 -32.68 -15.53 13.79
N GLU A 530 -33.19 -16.76 13.64
CA GLU A 530 -33.89 -17.44 14.71
C GLU A 530 -33.04 -17.94 15.87
N ASN A 531 -31.70 -18.11 15.70
CA ASN A 531 -30.88 -18.79 16.69
C ASN A 531 -29.75 -17.98 17.37
N PHE A 532 -29.26 -16.91 16.82
CA PHE A 532 -27.98 -16.32 17.33
C PHE A 532 -27.81 -14.78 17.30
N GLY A 533 -28.78 -13.98 16.97
CA GLY A 533 -28.83 -12.54 17.29
C GLY A 533 -27.70 -11.63 16.80
N ASP A 534 -26.67 -12.09 16.07
CA ASP A 534 -25.51 -11.31 15.67
C ASP A 534 -25.28 -11.25 14.16
N LYS A 535 -24.79 -10.09 13.69
CA LYS A 535 -24.69 -9.68 12.28
C LYS A 535 -23.56 -10.35 11.47
N MET A 536 -22.93 -11.42 11.92
CA MET A 536 -21.83 -12.08 11.20
C MET A 536 -22.35 -13.17 10.25
N ASP A 537 -21.78 -13.19 9.03
CA ASP A 537 -22.14 -14.18 7.98
C ASP A 537 -21.53 -15.55 8.29
N PHE A 538 -22.13 -16.28 9.23
CA PHE A 538 -21.69 -17.62 9.65
C PHE A 538 -21.72 -18.66 8.51
N SER A 539 -22.36 -18.39 7.39
CA SER A 539 -22.49 -19.32 6.28
C SER A 539 -21.15 -19.60 5.58
N GLU A 540 -20.32 -18.58 5.41
CA GLU A 540 -19.00 -18.72 4.78
C GLU A 540 -18.07 -19.62 5.61
N ILE A 541 -18.04 -19.43 6.93
CA ILE A 541 -17.22 -20.22 7.85
C ILE A 541 -17.66 -21.69 7.85
N GLN A 542 -18.97 -21.95 7.89
CA GLN A 542 -19.49 -23.31 7.85
C GLN A 542 -19.14 -24.03 6.55
N MET A 543 -19.14 -23.33 5.42
CA MET A 543 -18.76 -23.92 4.13
C MET A 543 -17.26 -24.24 4.10
N VAL A 544 -16.42 -23.38 4.62
CA VAL A 544 -14.97 -23.64 4.76
C VAL A 544 -14.76 -24.89 5.63
N ILE A 545 -15.41 -24.98 6.79
CA ILE A 545 -15.31 -26.13 7.69
C ILE A 545 -15.81 -27.41 7.00
N ALA A 546 -16.96 -27.35 6.33
CA ALA A 546 -17.51 -28.50 5.60
C ALA A 546 -16.54 -28.99 4.51
N ARG A 547 -15.93 -28.05 3.77
CA ARG A 547 -14.93 -28.41 2.74
C ARG A 547 -13.66 -29.03 3.33
N ILE A 548 -13.17 -28.51 4.45
CA ILE A 548 -12.01 -29.09 5.16
C ILE A 548 -12.33 -30.53 5.61
N LYS A 549 -13.51 -30.76 6.24
CA LYS A 549 -13.95 -32.09 6.66
C LYS A 549 -14.07 -33.05 5.47
N GLN A 550 -14.59 -32.56 4.34
CA GLN A 550 -14.70 -33.35 3.11
C GLN A 550 -13.30 -33.75 2.57
N LEU A 551 -12.36 -32.82 2.48
CA LEU A 551 -10.97 -33.11 2.04
C LEU A 551 -10.30 -34.15 2.93
N LYS A 552 -10.52 -34.08 4.24
CA LYS A 552 -10.02 -35.11 5.19
C LYS A 552 -10.68 -36.47 4.95
N LYS A 553 -12.00 -36.50 4.74
CA LYS A 553 -12.74 -37.75 4.47
C LYS A 553 -12.33 -38.40 3.14
N GLU A 554 -12.05 -37.61 2.12
CA GLU A 554 -11.60 -38.03 0.79
C GLU A 554 -10.12 -38.45 0.79
N ASN A 555 -9.42 -38.35 1.92
CA ASN A 555 -8.00 -38.64 2.05
C ASN A 555 -7.15 -37.85 1.02
N PHE A 556 -7.46 -36.55 0.90
CA PHE A 556 -6.79 -35.66 -0.05
C PHE A 556 -5.27 -35.71 0.11
N GLN A 557 -4.53 -35.83 -1.00
CA GLN A 557 -3.09 -35.99 -0.97
C GLN A 557 -2.37 -34.67 -1.21
N VAL A 558 -1.42 -34.33 -0.35
CA VAL A 558 -0.51 -33.20 -0.48
C VAL A 558 0.90 -33.67 -0.83
N TRP A 559 1.65 -32.80 -1.49
CA TRP A 559 3.06 -33.05 -1.82
C TRP A 559 3.97 -32.53 -0.72
N ASP A 560 4.71 -33.40 -0.09
CA ASP A 560 5.74 -33.02 0.88
C ASP A 560 7.05 -32.71 0.15
N ARG A 561 7.48 -31.44 0.19
CA ARG A 561 8.73 -31.00 -0.48
C ARG A 561 9.99 -31.59 0.12
N LYS A 562 9.99 -31.93 1.43
CA LYS A 562 11.18 -32.49 2.10
C LYS A 562 11.40 -33.93 1.72
N THR A 563 10.35 -34.73 1.75
CA THR A 563 10.42 -36.15 1.44
C THR A 563 10.26 -36.47 -0.04
N GLN A 564 9.74 -35.50 -0.84
CA GLN A 564 9.35 -35.67 -2.24
C GLN A 564 8.34 -36.82 -2.45
N LEU A 565 7.45 -36.99 -1.51
CA LEU A 565 6.39 -38.01 -1.52
C LEU A 565 5.01 -37.37 -1.34
N LYS A 566 3.97 -38.03 -1.83
CA LYS A 566 2.57 -37.69 -1.51
C LYS A 566 2.26 -38.27 -0.12
N ARG A 567 1.57 -37.49 0.69
CA ARG A 567 1.02 -37.90 1.98
C ARG A 567 -0.40 -37.37 2.17
N PRO A 568 -1.19 -37.98 3.06
CA PRO A 568 -2.51 -37.45 3.43
C PRO A 568 -2.43 -36.02 3.96
N LEU A 569 -3.46 -35.24 3.65
CA LEU A 569 -3.63 -33.87 4.17
C LEU A 569 -3.72 -33.88 5.71
N GLU A 570 -2.93 -33.01 6.35
CA GLU A 570 -3.03 -32.68 7.77
C GLU A 570 -3.64 -31.29 7.96
N TYR A 571 -4.18 -30.97 9.15
CA TYR A 571 -4.73 -29.64 9.42
C TYR A 571 -3.64 -28.55 9.35
N SER A 572 -2.41 -28.89 9.68
CA SER A 572 -1.24 -28.01 9.57
C SER A 572 -0.89 -27.60 8.12
N ASP A 573 -1.44 -28.31 7.12
CA ASP A 573 -1.27 -27.96 5.70
C ASP A 573 -2.28 -26.92 5.22
N ILE A 574 -3.25 -26.53 6.05
CA ILE A 574 -4.35 -25.64 5.69
C ILE A 574 -4.13 -24.28 6.35
N ALA A 575 -4.19 -23.21 5.57
CA ALA A 575 -4.23 -21.84 6.06
C ALA A 575 -5.56 -21.18 5.64
N ILE A 576 -6.19 -20.49 6.57
CA ILE A 576 -7.39 -19.67 6.31
C ILE A 576 -6.96 -18.21 6.41
N ILE A 577 -7.24 -17.44 5.38
CA ILE A 577 -6.92 -16.01 5.33
C ILE A 577 -8.24 -15.25 5.38
N THR A 578 -8.38 -14.34 6.33
CA THR A 578 -9.55 -13.50 6.51
C THR A 578 -9.19 -12.03 6.29
N ARG A 579 -10.20 -11.20 6.09
CA ARG A 579 -10.00 -9.76 5.87
C ARG A 579 -9.71 -9.00 7.18
N THR A 580 -10.35 -9.39 8.27
CA THR A 580 -10.28 -8.70 9.55
C THR A 580 -9.92 -9.65 10.69
N ARG A 581 -9.33 -9.10 11.78
CA ARG A 581 -8.95 -9.88 12.96
C ARG A 581 -10.16 -10.40 13.76
N SER A 582 -11.29 -9.72 13.66
CA SER A 582 -12.55 -10.19 14.26
C SER A 582 -13.03 -11.48 13.62
N ASP A 583 -12.82 -11.65 12.32
CA ASP A 583 -13.16 -12.86 11.59
C ASP A 583 -12.27 -14.04 12.03
N ASP A 584 -10.99 -13.79 12.35
CA ASP A 584 -10.04 -14.81 12.82
C ASP A 584 -10.50 -15.48 14.12
N LEU A 585 -10.99 -14.69 15.08
CA LEU A 585 -11.47 -15.23 16.38
C LEU A 585 -12.65 -16.17 16.22
N VAL A 586 -13.58 -15.84 15.33
CA VAL A 586 -14.77 -16.65 15.05
C VAL A 586 -14.38 -17.94 14.34
N VAL A 587 -13.48 -17.85 13.35
CA VAL A 587 -12.96 -19.01 12.62
C VAL A 587 -12.21 -19.94 13.56
N ASP A 588 -11.28 -19.41 14.38
CA ASP A 588 -10.46 -20.22 15.29
C ASP A 588 -11.33 -20.96 16.33
N THR A 589 -12.29 -20.27 16.94
CA THR A 589 -13.18 -20.87 17.94
C THR A 589 -14.06 -21.96 17.34
N ARG A 590 -14.64 -21.74 16.16
CA ARG A 590 -15.52 -22.70 15.50
C ARG A 590 -14.78 -23.89 14.90
N VAL A 591 -13.64 -23.64 14.26
CA VAL A 591 -12.80 -24.73 13.72
C VAL A 591 -12.32 -25.63 14.86
N LYS A 592 -11.92 -25.07 15.99
CA LYS A 592 -11.54 -25.85 17.18
C LYS A 592 -12.71 -26.65 17.73
N GLN A 593 -13.88 -26.06 17.93
CA GLN A 593 -15.08 -26.75 18.42
C GLN A 593 -15.52 -27.88 17.50
N ASP A 594 -15.57 -27.64 16.19
CA ASP A 594 -16.08 -28.61 15.22
C ASP A 594 -15.08 -29.69 14.81
N THR A 595 -13.77 -29.42 14.92
CA THR A 595 -12.73 -30.40 14.53
C THR A 595 -12.20 -31.22 15.70
N LEU A 596 -12.22 -30.69 16.91
CA LEU A 596 -11.70 -31.36 18.11
C LEU A 596 -12.79 -32.07 18.93
N GLY A 597 -14.07 -31.89 18.64
CA GLY A 597 -15.16 -32.57 19.32
C GLY A 597 -15.31 -32.17 20.80
N CYS A 598 -14.88 -30.95 21.18
CA CYS A 598 -14.97 -30.39 22.53
C CYS A 598 -16.07 -29.35 22.62
#